data_6458bbfc101d68df12451e4a11ffb255
#
_entry.id   6458bbfc101d68df12451e4a11ffb255
#
_cell.length_a   1.000
_cell.length_b   1.000
_cell.length_c   1.000
_cell.angle_alpha   90.00
_cell.angle_beta   90.00
_cell.angle_gamma   90.00
#
_symmetry.space_group_name_H-M   'P 1'
#
loop_
_entity.id
_entity.type
_entity.pdbx_description
1 polymer ?
#
loop_
_entity_poly.entity_id
_entity_poly.type
_entity_poly.pdbx_seq_one_letter_code
_entity_poly.pdbx_strand_id
1 'polypeptide(L)'
;LENHRDSRVKIALLCARIEDIIATTFRQNVLTRFEQAAHRRRGEGLLSSDELCELWLEENGRLFGGSVEMIEPYRWGWSYIGHFIHSRFYCYSYIFGELLVLALYQRYLEEGDAFVPRYLDLLKAGGSKAPRDLVAPFGIDLHNRSFWQTGYDLVKELYQELELLAEAEGV
;
A
#
# COMPACT_ATOMS: atom_id res chain seq x y z
N LEU A 1 2.54 -12.24 16.05
CA LEU A 1 1.70 -13.37 15.61
C LEU A 1 2.17 -14.71 16.22
N GLU A 2 3.46 -15.00 16.18
CA GLU A 2 4.03 -16.29 16.64
C GLU A 2 3.72 -16.64 18.11
N ASN A 3 3.53 -15.64 18.96
CA ASN A 3 3.30 -15.84 20.40
C ASN A 3 1.84 -16.16 20.80
N HIS A 4 0.88 -16.07 19.90
CA HIS A 4 -0.51 -16.40 20.19
C HIS A 4 -0.80 -17.89 19.92
N ARG A 5 -1.33 -18.57 20.93
CA ARG A 5 -1.72 -20.00 20.84
C ARG A 5 -3.13 -20.21 20.29
N ASP A 6 -3.97 -19.18 20.30
CA ASP A 6 -5.36 -19.23 19.86
C ASP A 6 -5.44 -18.84 18.37
N SER A 7 -5.86 -19.76 17.53
CA SER A 7 -5.99 -19.58 16.08
C SER A 7 -6.97 -18.46 15.71
N ARG A 8 -8.06 -18.31 16.47
CA ARG A 8 -9.05 -17.25 16.22
C ARG A 8 -8.49 -15.86 16.45
N VAL A 9 -7.64 -15.71 17.48
CA VAL A 9 -6.92 -14.45 17.73
C VAL A 9 -5.93 -14.16 16.59
N LYS A 10 -5.21 -15.19 16.12
CA LYS A 10 -4.30 -15.03 14.98
C LYS A 10 -5.05 -14.61 13.71
N ILE A 11 -6.18 -15.25 13.41
CA ILE A 11 -7.04 -14.90 12.27
C ILE A 11 -7.45 -13.43 12.36
N ALA A 12 -7.97 -12.98 13.51
CA ALA A 12 -8.39 -11.58 13.69
C ALA A 12 -7.24 -10.58 13.49
N LEU A 13 -6.05 -10.90 14.01
CA LEU A 13 -4.86 -10.04 13.83
C LEU A 13 -4.37 -10.01 12.38
N LEU A 14 -4.39 -11.15 11.67
CA LEU A 14 -4.03 -11.24 10.25
C LEU A 14 -5.03 -10.46 9.39
N CYS A 15 -6.34 -10.64 9.63
CA CYS A 15 -7.37 -9.87 8.94
C CYS A 15 -7.13 -8.36 9.10
N ALA A 16 -6.98 -7.89 10.34
CA ALA A 16 -6.74 -6.47 10.59
C ALA A 16 -5.48 -5.96 9.89
N ARG A 17 -4.38 -6.73 9.94
CA ARG A 17 -3.12 -6.34 9.28
C ARG A 17 -3.26 -6.31 7.75
N ILE A 18 -3.92 -7.28 7.15
CA ILE A 18 -4.16 -7.34 5.71
C ILE A 18 -5.08 -6.20 5.28
N GLU A 19 -6.15 -5.90 6.02
CA GLU A 19 -7.02 -4.75 5.76
C GLU A 19 -6.26 -3.43 5.78
N ASP A 20 -5.38 -3.22 6.76
CA ASP A 20 -4.52 -2.02 6.85
C ASP A 20 -3.60 -1.90 5.63
N ILE A 21 -2.97 -3.01 5.21
CA ILE A 21 -2.10 -3.02 4.04
C ILE A 21 -2.89 -2.73 2.76
N ILE A 22 -4.08 -3.32 2.60
CA ILE A 22 -4.96 -3.07 1.45
C ILE A 22 -5.36 -1.59 1.41
N ALA A 23 -5.76 -1.03 2.54
CA ALA A 23 -6.14 0.38 2.63
C ALA A 23 -4.97 1.32 2.34
N THR A 24 -3.77 1.00 2.85
CA THR A 24 -2.58 1.84 2.73
C THR A 24 -1.88 1.69 1.37
N THR A 25 -1.90 0.50 0.77
CA THR A 25 -1.20 0.22 -0.49
C THR A 25 -2.13 0.26 -1.68
N PHE A 26 -3.11 -0.64 -1.72
CA PHE A 26 -3.94 -0.83 -2.92
C PHE A 26 -4.94 0.32 -3.12
N ARG A 27 -5.63 0.72 -2.07
CA ARG A 27 -6.56 1.86 -2.16
C ARG A 27 -5.82 3.17 -2.46
N GLN A 28 -4.67 3.42 -1.82
CA GLN A 28 -3.90 4.63 -2.11
C GLN A 28 -3.32 4.63 -3.53
N ASN A 29 -3.06 3.45 -4.12
CA ASN A 29 -2.70 3.34 -5.52
C ASN A 29 -3.86 3.78 -6.45
N VAL A 30 -5.09 3.40 -6.14
CA VAL A 30 -6.27 3.91 -6.86
C VAL A 30 -6.33 5.44 -6.82
N LEU A 31 -6.16 6.03 -5.62
CA LEU A 31 -6.17 7.49 -5.46
C LEU A 31 -5.06 8.15 -6.27
N THR A 32 -3.85 7.60 -6.22
CA THR A 32 -2.69 8.10 -6.99
C THR A 32 -2.94 8.05 -8.49
N ARG A 33 -3.47 6.95 -8.99
CA ARG A 33 -3.75 6.75 -10.41
C ARG A 33 -4.88 7.64 -10.90
N PHE A 34 -5.95 7.76 -10.10
CA PHE A 34 -7.04 8.69 -10.39
C PHE A 34 -6.53 10.13 -10.50
N GLU A 35 -5.76 10.58 -9.52
CA GLU A 35 -5.20 11.94 -9.51
C GLU A 35 -4.33 12.20 -10.74
N GLN A 36 -3.44 11.27 -11.09
CA GLN A 36 -2.61 11.34 -12.29
C GLN A 36 -3.44 11.37 -13.57
N ALA A 37 -4.48 10.54 -13.67
CA ALA A 37 -5.38 10.50 -14.82
C ALA A 37 -6.17 11.81 -14.98
N ALA A 38 -6.74 12.30 -13.87
CA ALA A 38 -7.48 13.56 -13.84
C ALA A 38 -6.61 14.76 -14.25
N HIS A 39 -5.39 14.86 -13.70
CA HIS A 39 -4.46 15.95 -14.08
C HIS A 39 -3.99 15.85 -15.54
N ARG A 40 -3.76 14.66 -16.06
CA ARG A 40 -3.40 14.46 -17.48
C ARG A 40 -4.52 14.93 -18.40
N ARG A 41 -5.75 14.44 -18.16
CA ARG A 41 -6.93 14.85 -18.92
C ARG A 41 -7.21 16.35 -18.80
N ARG A 42 -7.01 16.92 -17.61
CA ARG A 42 -7.16 18.36 -17.36
C ARG A 42 -6.16 19.19 -18.17
N GLY A 43 -4.98 18.67 -18.47
CA GLY A 43 -3.99 19.30 -19.36
C GLY A 43 -4.48 19.42 -20.81
N GLU A 44 -5.41 18.58 -21.24
CA GLU A 44 -6.01 18.56 -22.57
C GLU A 44 -7.25 19.46 -22.68
N GLY A 45 -7.92 19.77 -21.56
CA GLY A 45 -9.13 20.58 -21.52
C GLY A 45 -9.80 20.60 -20.14
N LEU A 46 -10.95 21.27 -20.07
CA LEU A 46 -11.80 21.25 -18.87
C LEU A 46 -12.44 19.85 -18.73
N LEU A 47 -12.44 19.35 -17.51
CA LEU A 47 -13.16 18.14 -17.15
C LEU A 47 -14.49 18.48 -16.50
N SER A 48 -15.54 17.79 -16.95
CA SER A 48 -16.83 17.75 -16.27
C SER A 48 -16.78 16.85 -15.04
N SER A 49 -17.74 16.99 -14.15
CA SER A 49 -17.89 16.09 -13.00
C SER A 49 -18.17 14.66 -13.43
N ASP A 50 -18.88 14.43 -14.54
CA ASP A 50 -19.12 13.10 -15.06
C ASP A 50 -17.85 12.41 -15.56
N GLU A 51 -16.98 13.12 -16.25
CA GLU A 51 -15.67 12.59 -16.66
C GLU A 51 -14.78 12.23 -15.43
N LEU A 52 -14.83 13.02 -14.37
CA LEU A 52 -14.15 12.66 -13.11
C LEU A 52 -14.76 11.42 -12.47
N CYS A 53 -16.08 11.27 -12.49
CA CYS A 53 -16.77 10.06 -12.02
C CYS A 53 -16.37 8.82 -12.83
N GLU A 54 -16.25 8.94 -14.15
CA GLU A 54 -15.80 7.84 -15.02
C GLU A 54 -14.37 7.40 -14.69
N LEU A 55 -13.43 8.34 -14.58
CA LEU A 55 -12.05 8.05 -14.17
C LEU A 55 -11.99 7.38 -12.80
N TRP A 56 -12.83 7.84 -11.85
CA TRP A 56 -12.89 7.26 -10.52
C TRP A 56 -13.36 5.82 -10.54
N LEU A 57 -14.44 5.53 -11.27
CA LEU A 57 -14.96 4.17 -11.40
C LEU A 57 -14.00 3.26 -12.15
N GLU A 58 -13.31 3.76 -13.19
CA GLU A 58 -12.31 3.00 -13.91
C GLU A 58 -11.16 2.53 -13.00
N GLU A 59 -10.58 3.44 -12.21
CA GLU A 59 -9.45 3.09 -11.36
C GLU A 59 -9.87 2.18 -10.18
N ASN A 60 -11.06 2.36 -9.62
CA ASN A 60 -11.61 1.46 -8.62
C ASN A 60 -11.96 0.08 -9.22
N GLY A 61 -12.49 0.05 -10.44
CA GLY A 61 -12.76 -1.19 -11.17
C GLY A 61 -11.52 -2.06 -11.36
N ARG A 62 -10.37 -1.45 -11.55
CA ARG A 62 -9.08 -2.15 -11.64
C ARG A 62 -8.67 -2.79 -10.31
N LEU A 63 -9.00 -2.16 -9.18
CA LEU A 63 -8.72 -2.72 -7.85
C LEU A 63 -9.61 -3.93 -7.58
N PHE A 64 -10.90 -3.79 -7.81
CA PHE A 64 -11.88 -4.80 -7.41
C PHE A 64 -12.08 -5.92 -8.43
N GLY A 65 -11.68 -5.71 -9.70
CA GLY A 65 -11.71 -6.76 -10.73
C GLY A 65 -13.09 -7.39 -10.95
N GLY A 66 -14.17 -6.70 -10.61
CA GLY A 66 -15.54 -7.21 -10.70
C GLY A 66 -16.02 -8.03 -9.49
N SER A 67 -15.20 -8.16 -8.43
CA SER A 67 -15.60 -8.83 -7.18
C SER A 67 -16.57 -8.02 -6.32
N VAL A 68 -16.74 -6.72 -6.63
CA VAL A 68 -17.62 -5.79 -5.90
C VAL A 68 -18.50 -5.06 -6.91
N GLU A 69 -19.79 -4.98 -6.61
CA GLU A 69 -20.72 -4.13 -7.34
C GLU A 69 -20.56 -2.68 -6.88
N MET A 70 -20.14 -1.80 -7.80
CA MET A 70 -20.06 -0.37 -7.52
C MET A 70 -21.41 0.29 -7.70
N ILE A 71 -22.06 0.62 -6.58
CA ILE A 71 -23.36 1.32 -6.57
C ILE A 71 -23.22 2.73 -7.16
N GLU A 72 -24.30 3.23 -7.75
CA GLU A 72 -24.30 4.53 -8.43
C GLU A 72 -23.74 5.69 -7.58
N PRO A 73 -24.07 5.88 -6.29
CA PRO A 73 -23.51 6.97 -5.49
C PRO A 73 -21.99 6.91 -5.32
N TYR A 74 -21.36 5.74 -5.46
CA TYR A 74 -19.90 5.58 -5.31
C TYR A 74 -19.10 6.33 -6.38
N ARG A 75 -19.71 6.66 -7.53
CA ARG A 75 -19.10 7.47 -8.59
C ARG A 75 -18.59 8.83 -8.11
N TRP A 76 -19.16 9.38 -7.04
CA TRP A 76 -18.80 10.66 -6.43
C TRP A 76 -17.69 10.53 -5.38
N GLY A 77 -17.17 9.34 -5.14
CA GLY A 77 -16.18 9.05 -4.10
C GLY A 77 -14.92 9.91 -4.17
N TRP A 78 -14.52 10.37 -5.35
CA TRP A 78 -13.38 11.26 -5.54
C TRP A 78 -13.57 12.61 -4.82
N SER A 79 -14.81 13.09 -4.69
CA SER A 79 -15.11 14.44 -4.20
C SER A 79 -14.85 14.63 -2.69
N TYR A 80 -14.80 13.55 -1.90
CA TYR A 80 -14.51 13.64 -0.46
C TYR A 80 -13.04 13.43 -0.12
N ILE A 81 -12.19 13.16 -1.12
CA ILE A 81 -10.75 12.91 -0.88
C ILE A 81 -10.02 14.24 -0.77
N GLY A 82 -9.82 14.71 0.47
CA GLY A 82 -9.16 15.99 0.74
C GLY A 82 -7.74 16.10 0.18
N HIS A 83 -7.02 14.97 0.01
CA HIS A 83 -5.68 14.95 -0.56
C HIS A 83 -5.61 15.57 -1.96
N PHE A 84 -6.61 15.35 -2.81
CA PHE A 84 -6.62 15.89 -4.18
C PHE A 84 -6.65 17.41 -4.22
N ILE A 85 -7.10 18.06 -3.15
CA ILE A 85 -7.21 19.51 -3.05
C ILE A 85 -6.07 20.11 -2.22
N HIS A 86 -5.82 19.53 -1.03
CA HIS A 86 -4.93 20.12 -0.04
C HIS A 86 -3.49 19.61 -0.10
N SER A 87 -3.27 18.40 -0.64
CA SER A 87 -1.97 17.71 -0.63
C SER A 87 -1.74 16.95 -1.95
N ARG A 88 -1.77 17.70 -3.06
CA ARG A 88 -1.69 17.15 -4.41
C ARG A 88 -0.50 16.20 -4.59
N PHE A 89 -0.76 15.09 -5.26
CA PHE A 89 0.21 14.01 -5.52
C PHE A 89 0.86 13.42 -4.25
N TYR A 90 0.17 13.47 -3.12
CA TYR A 90 0.69 12.93 -1.86
C TYR A 90 0.40 11.44 -1.66
N CYS A 91 -0.71 10.92 -2.22
CA CYS A 91 -1.19 9.57 -1.94
C CYS A 91 -0.17 8.45 -2.22
N TYR A 92 0.76 8.64 -3.17
CA TYR A 92 1.82 7.67 -3.45
C TYR A 92 2.76 7.46 -2.26
N SER A 93 2.91 8.44 -1.38
CA SER A 93 3.83 8.36 -0.24
C SER A 93 3.41 7.30 0.78
N TYR A 94 2.12 7.01 0.88
CA TYR A 94 1.61 5.91 1.70
C TYR A 94 2.09 4.57 1.17
N ILE A 95 1.95 4.35 -0.14
CA ILE A 95 2.40 3.12 -0.82
C ILE A 95 3.91 2.95 -0.66
N PHE A 96 4.65 4.04 -0.92
CA PHE A 96 6.10 4.05 -0.79
C PHE A 96 6.53 3.68 0.63
N GLY A 97 5.93 4.30 1.65
CA GLY A 97 6.25 4.04 3.05
C GLY A 97 5.94 2.60 3.46
N GLU A 98 4.75 2.11 3.14
CA GLU A 98 4.32 0.75 3.51
C GLU A 98 5.20 -0.31 2.84
N LEU A 99 5.42 -0.23 1.53
CA LEU A 99 6.26 -1.20 0.83
C LEU A 99 7.72 -1.14 1.28
N LEU A 100 8.24 0.06 1.58
CA LEU A 100 9.59 0.20 2.12
C LEU A 100 9.71 -0.48 3.49
N VAL A 101 8.74 -0.27 4.37
CA VAL A 101 8.72 -0.90 5.71
C VAL A 101 8.65 -2.42 5.59
N LEU A 102 7.77 -2.96 4.73
CA LEU A 102 7.65 -4.40 4.51
C LEU A 102 8.95 -5.00 3.98
N ALA A 103 9.59 -4.36 3.00
CA ALA A 103 10.86 -4.82 2.45
C ALA A 103 12.02 -4.72 3.45
N LEU A 104 12.05 -3.69 4.30
CA LEU A 104 13.03 -3.58 5.39
C LEU A 104 12.78 -4.63 6.47
N TYR A 105 11.51 -4.94 6.77
CA TYR A 105 11.16 -5.99 7.70
C TYR A 105 11.59 -7.37 7.20
N GLN A 106 11.40 -7.65 5.92
CA GLN A 106 11.91 -8.88 5.32
C GLN A 106 13.44 -9.00 5.46
N ARG A 107 14.18 -7.90 5.23
CA ARG A 107 15.62 -7.84 5.49
C ARG A 107 15.98 -8.12 6.95
N TYR A 108 15.20 -7.59 7.88
CA TYR A 108 15.40 -7.88 9.31
C TYR A 108 15.23 -9.38 9.61
N LEU A 109 14.23 -10.05 9.01
CA LEU A 109 14.04 -11.48 9.17
C LEU A 109 15.22 -12.32 8.63
N GLU A 110 15.87 -11.85 7.56
CA GLU A 110 17.02 -12.49 6.95
C GLU A 110 18.34 -12.25 7.72
N GLU A 111 18.55 -11.04 8.21
CA GLU A 111 19.83 -10.60 8.80
C GLU A 111 19.85 -10.62 10.33
N GLY A 112 18.67 -10.66 10.98
CA GLY A 112 18.52 -10.64 12.42
C GLY A 112 19.06 -9.36 13.08
N ASP A 113 19.65 -9.50 14.25
CA ASP A 113 20.11 -8.37 15.07
C ASP A 113 21.19 -7.50 14.38
N ALA A 114 21.91 -8.03 13.41
CA ALA A 114 22.89 -7.27 12.62
C ALA A 114 22.26 -6.14 11.79
N PHE A 115 20.98 -6.25 11.46
CA PHE A 115 20.21 -5.24 10.75
C PHE A 115 19.88 -4.01 11.62
N VAL A 116 19.62 -4.21 12.93
CA VAL A 116 19.05 -3.21 13.84
C VAL A 116 19.84 -1.91 13.92
N PRO A 117 21.18 -1.90 14.06
CA PRO A 117 21.94 -0.64 14.15
C PRO A 117 21.73 0.25 12.92
N ARG A 118 21.76 -0.33 11.71
CA ARG A 118 21.55 0.40 10.43
C ARG A 118 20.14 0.96 10.35
N TYR A 119 19.15 0.19 10.79
CA TYR A 119 17.75 0.64 10.83
C TYR A 119 17.57 1.82 11.81
N LEU A 120 18.18 1.77 12.98
CA LEU A 120 18.16 2.88 13.94
C LEU A 120 18.84 4.15 13.38
N ASP A 121 19.90 3.99 12.60
CA ASP A 121 20.59 5.12 11.95
C ASP A 121 19.72 5.73 10.85
N LEU A 122 18.96 4.90 10.10
CA LEU A 122 17.96 5.36 9.14
C LEU A 122 16.88 6.21 9.83
N LEU A 123 16.34 5.73 10.95
CA LEU A 123 15.32 6.47 11.71
C LEU A 123 15.86 7.79 12.26
N LYS A 124 17.09 7.81 12.81
CA LYS A 124 17.73 9.03 13.28
C LYS A 124 17.99 10.04 12.17
N ALA A 125 18.29 9.58 10.97
CA ALA A 125 18.52 10.46 9.83
C ALA A 125 17.24 11.18 9.38
N GLY A 126 16.06 10.58 9.60
CA GLY A 126 14.77 11.17 9.23
C GLY A 126 14.75 11.67 7.78
N GLY A 127 14.27 12.89 7.55
CA GLY A 127 14.22 13.54 6.24
C GLY A 127 15.47 14.32 5.84
N SER A 128 16.64 14.05 6.45
CA SER A 128 17.86 14.85 6.23
C SER A 128 18.53 14.64 4.85
N LYS A 129 18.16 13.56 4.14
CA LYS A 129 18.75 13.19 2.84
C LYS A 129 17.65 12.71 1.90
N ALA A 130 17.97 12.60 0.61
CA ALA A 130 17.07 11.98 -0.35
C ALA A 130 16.82 10.49 0.02
N PRO A 131 15.61 9.95 -0.22
CA PRO A 131 15.29 8.55 0.12
C PRO A 131 16.30 7.55 -0.40
N ARG A 132 16.78 7.70 -1.64
CA ARG A 132 17.79 6.82 -2.23
C ARG A 132 19.09 6.77 -1.42
N ASP A 133 19.50 7.91 -0.85
CA ASP A 133 20.77 8.02 -0.09
C ASP A 133 20.58 7.45 1.33
N LEU A 134 19.37 7.53 1.87
CA LEU A 134 19.00 6.95 3.16
C LEU A 134 18.96 5.41 3.13
N VAL A 135 18.53 4.82 2.02
CA VAL A 135 18.42 3.36 1.89
C VAL A 135 19.65 2.70 1.26
N ALA A 136 20.59 3.50 0.72
CA ALA A 136 21.82 2.99 0.12
C ALA A 136 22.67 2.10 1.07
N PRO A 137 22.78 2.40 2.40
CA PRO A 137 23.52 1.54 3.34
C PRO A 137 22.93 0.12 3.48
N PHE A 138 21.70 -0.10 3.04
CA PHE A 138 21.05 -1.41 3.00
C PHE A 138 21.27 -2.14 1.67
N GLY A 139 22.00 -1.54 0.71
CA GLY A 139 22.15 -2.07 -0.64
C GLY A 139 20.83 -2.02 -1.44
N ILE A 140 19.93 -1.11 -1.09
CA ILE A 140 18.62 -0.95 -1.73
C ILE A 140 18.74 0.03 -2.89
N ASP A 141 18.32 -0.42 -4.07
CA ASP A 141 18.04 0.44 -5.23
C ASP A 141 16.54 0.61 -5.41
N LEU A 142 16.04 1.82 -5.17
CA LEU A 142 14.63 2.16 -5.29
C LEU A 142 14.11 2.08 -6.74
N HIS A 143 14.97 2.05 -7.74
CA HIS A 143 14.60 1.84 -9.15
C HIS A 143 14.43 0.36 -9.51
N ASN A 144 14.91 -0.52 -8.64
CA ASN A 144 14.80 -1.97 -8.87
C ASN A 144 13.41 -2.48 -8.47
N ARG A 145 12.66 -2.98 -9.46
CA ARG A 145 11.33 -3.56 -9.21
C ARG A 145 11.33 -4.74 -8.25
N SER A 146 12.38 -5.56 -8.27
CA SER A 146 12.45 -6.73 -7.39
C SER A 146 12.51 -6.34 -5.92
N PHE A 147 13.07 -5.18 -5.58
CA PHE A 147 13.03 -4.67 -4.22
C PHE A 147 11.59 -4.46 -3.72
N TRP A 148 10.76 -3.81 -4.54
CA TRP A 148 9.35 -3.57 -4.18
C TRP A 148 8.53 -4.86 -4.17
N GLN A 149 8.91 -5.83 -5.01
CA GLN A 149 8.25 -7.13 -5.05
C GLN A 149 8.34 -7.87 -3.73
N THR A 150 9.45 -7.76 -2.98
CA THR A 150 9.59 -8.40 -1.66
C THR A 150 8.51 -7.97 -0.66
N GLY A 151 8.07 -6.71 -0.70
CA GLY A 151 6.96 -6.25 0.13
C GLY A 151 5.63 -6.92 -0.23
N TYR A 152 5.36 -7.08 -1.54
CA TYR A 152 4.15 -7.78 -2.00
C TYR A 152 4.20 -9.29 -1.72
N ASP A 153 5.37 -9.91 -1.80
CA ASP A 153 5.55 -11.33 -1.50
C ASP A 153 5.24 -11.60 -0.02
N LEU A 154 5.68 -10.72 0.88
CA LEU A 154 5.33 -10.79 2.30
C LEU A 154 3.81 -10.67 2.53
N VAL A 155 3.12 -9.77 1.82
CA VAL A 155 1.65 -9.66 1.90
C VAL A 155 0.98 -10.94 1.46
N LYS A 156 1.49 -11.56 0.39
CA LYS A 156 1.00 -12.85 -0.11
C LYS A 156 1.19 -13.97 0.91
N GLU A 157 2.32 -14.02 1.60
CA GLU A 157 2.57 -14.98 2.68
C GLU A 157 1.59 -14.81 3.84
N LEU A 158 1.34 -13.56 4.27
CA LEU A 158 0.33 -13.28 5.31
C LEU A 158 -1.07 -13.74 4.90
N TYR A 159 -1.44 -13.53 3.65
CA TYR A 159 -2.73 -13.97 3.12
C TYR A 159 -2.82 -15.51 3.09
N GLN A 160 -1.78 -16.20 2.65
CA GLN A 160 -1.73 -17.66 2.64
C GLN A 160 -1.80 -18.24 4.05
N GLU A 161 -1.13 -17.62 5.03
CA GLU A 161 -1.24 -18.01 6.45
C GLU A 161 -2.69 -17.85 6.95
N LEU A 162 -3.35 -16.76 6.60
CA LEU A 162 -4.75 -16.52 6.94
C LEU A 162 -5.66 -17.60 6.35
N GLU A 163 -5.52 -17.94 5.07
CA GLU A 163 -6.33 -18.98 4.41
C GLU A 163 -6.17 -20.34 5.12
N LEU A 164 -4.94 -20.74 5.40
CA LEU A 164 -4.66 -22.01 6.09
C LEU A 164 -5.28 -22.07 7.50
N LEU A 165 -5.20 -20.97 8.24
CA LEU A 165 -5.80 -20.90 9.58
C LEU A 165 -7.33 -20.88 9.52
N ALA A 166 -7.93 -20.18 8.58
CA ALA A 166 -9.37 -20.12 8.38
C ALA A 166 -9.93 -21.51 8.00
N GLU A 167 -9.29 -22.20 7.06
CA GLU A 167 -9.66 -23.56 6.67
C GLU A 167 -9.57 -24.53 7.87
N ALA A 168 -8.53 -24.43 8.69
CA ALA A 168 -8.36 -25.28 9.87
C ALA A 168 -9.44 -25.05 10.94
N GLU A 169 -9.96 -23.84 11.07
CA GLU A 169 -11.05 -23.47 12.00
C GLU A 169 -12.46 -23.63 11.40
N GLY A 170 -12.56 -23.93 10.09
CA GLY A 170 -13.84 -24.11 9.39
C GLY A 170 -14.62 -22.80 9.16
N VAL A 171 -13.94 -21.69 8.97
CA VAL A 171 -14.48 -20.34 8.70
C VAL A 171 -14.00 -19.82 7.35
#